data_c3cdf35d577cd4c90415f98949121419
#
_entry.id   c3cdf35d577cd4c90415f98949121419
#
_cell.length_a   1.000
_cell.length_b   1.000
_cell.length_c   1.000
_cell.angle_alpha   90.00
_cell.angle_beta   90.00
_cell.angle_gamma   90.00
#
_symmetry.space_group_name_H-M   'P 1'
#
loop_
_entity.id
_entity.type
_entity.pdbx_description
1 polymer ?
#
loop_
_entity_poly.entity_id
_entity_poly.type
_entity_poly.pdbx_seq_one_letter_code
_entity_poly.pdbx_strand_id
1 'polypeptide(L)'
;EVFVAMTALPFFTRAFILARLTGLYLGALTLAGGGPGVALADGMVPDTSVVIVNEAEGEASVTVTNTDDKLALLHVTLEDIPEDTATLLFVTPPLARVEPGKSQLIRFILQSPEPLTTQRLKRVIFEGMPQGRSTAQAGHAQVGVTVRQNLPVIVHPKGLAPNRTPWTGLEWRITRDQLSVHNPSPYVVRLSQELRLLPGSGSALLPRTYVLPGETLTVTASGSGATRVQLQPATVYGFAVAPYEAPITL
;
A
#
# COMPACT_ATOMS: atom_id res chain seq x y z
N GLU A 1 -60.30 -58.76 -1.75
CA GLU A 1 -60.70 -57.72 -2.71
C GLU A 1 -60.67 -56.37 -2.03
N VAL A 2 -59.60 -55.58 -2.28
CA VAL A 2 -59.51 -54.21 -1.83
C VAL A 2 -59.31 -53.34 -3.08
N PHE A 3 -60.35 -52.63 -3.46
CA PHE A 3 -60.34 -51.64 -4.53
C PHE A 3 -59.55 -50.42 -4.11
N VAL A 4 -58.43 -50.13 -4.79
CA VAL A 4 -57.71 -48.87 -4.64
C VAL A 4 -58.29 -47.86 -5.61
N ALA A 5 -59.00 -46.85 -5.10
CA ALA A 5 -59.49 -45.74 -5.90
C ALA A 5 -58.33 -44.77 -6.20
N MET A 6 -57.95 -44.70 -7.47
CA MET A 6 -57.02 -43.72 -7.98
C MET A 6 -57.75 -42.41 -8.25
N THR A 7 -57.67 -41.45 -7.34
CA THR A 7 -58.21 -40.11 -7.54
C THR A 7 -57.27 -39.30 -8.45
N ALA A 8 -57.76 -38.95 -9.64
CA ALA A 8 -57.08 -38.10 -10.58
C ALA A 8 -57.08 -36.64 -10.07
N LEU A 9 -55.93 -36.07 -9.83
CA LEU A 9 -55.81 -34.64 -9.57
C LEU A 9 -56.15 -33.81 -10.85
N PRO A 10 -56.87 -32.70 -10.71
CA PRO A 10 -57.31 -31.91 -11.85
C PRO A 10 -56.12 -31.21 -12.55
N PHE A 11 -56.19 -31.19 -13.86
CA PHE A 11 -55.17 -30.66 -14.84
C PHE A 11 -54.66 -29.24 -14.50
N PHE A 12 -55.41 -28.45 -13.81
CA PHE A 12 -55.07 -27.06 -13.46
C PHE A 12 -53.94 -26.92 -12.42
N THR A 13 -53.74 -27.89 -11.53
CA THR A 13 -52.69 -27.83 -10.49
C THR A 13 -51.31 -28.10 -11.02
N ARG A 14 -51.20 -28.83 -12.15
CA ARG A 14 -49.88 -29.12 -12.78
C ARG A 14 -49.28 -27.93 -13.55
N ALA A 15 -50.15 -27.07 -14.12
CA ALA A 15 -49.71 -25.87 -14.85
C ALA A 15 -49.13 -24.80 -13.92
N PHE A 16 -49.68 -24.67 -12.68
CA PHE A 16 -49.17 -23.66 -11.72
C PHE A 16 -47.84 -24.05 -11.07
N ILE A 17 -47.55 -25.34 -10.94
CA ILE A 17 -46.28 -25.81 -10.37
C ILE A 17 -45.14 -25.67 -11.39
N LEU A 18 -45.40 -25.93 -12.68
CA LEU A 18 -44.40 -25.70 -13.73
C LEU A 18 -44.10 -24.22 -13.94
N ALA A 19 -45.11 -23.33 -13.86
CA ALA A 19 -44.91 -21.90 -14.02
C ALA A 19 -44.09 -21.28 -12.85
N ARG A 20 -44.22 -21.82 -11.65
CA ARG A 20 -43.41 -21.38 -10.49
C ARG A 20 -41.97 -21.87 -10.54
N LEU A 21 -41.72 -23.07 -11.04
CA LEU A 21 -40.36 -23.62 -11.21
C LEU A 21 -39.60 -22.91 -12.33
N THR A 22 -40.25 -22.56 -13.48
CA THR A 22 -39.63 -21.78 -14.53
C THR A 22 -39.30 -20.34 -14.11
N GLY A 23 -40.16 -19.69 -13.30
CA GLY A 23 -39.88 -18.39 -12.74
C GLY A 23 -38.69 -18.35 -11.78
N LEU A 24 -38.49 -19.42 -10.99
CA LEU A 24 -37.35 -19.54 -10.08
C LEU A 24 -36.01 -19.80 -10.81
N TYR A 25 -36.05 -20.53 -11.93
CA TYR A 25 -34.85 -20.76 -12.75
C TYR A 25 -34.45 -19.52 -13.56
N LEU A 26 -35.39 -18.70 -14.04
CA LEU A 26 -35.08 -17.47 -14.75
C LEU A 26 -34.53 -16.39 -13.80
N GLY A 27 -35.00 -16.35 -12.53
CA GLY A 27 -34.49 -15.43 -11.51
C GLY A 27 -33.06 -15.78 -11.00
N ALA A 28 -32.71 -17.08 -11.00
CA ALA A 28 -31.38 -17.53 -10.59
C ALA A 28 -30.29 -17.28 -11.67
N LEU A 29 -30.67 -17.21 -12.94
CA LEU A 29 -29.72 -16.97 -14.03
C LEU A 29 -29.29 -15.50 -14.15
N THR A 30 -30.08 -14.56 -13.64
CA THR A 30 -29.74 -13.12 -13.65
C THR A 30 -28.78 -12.70 -12.53
N LEU A 31 -28.61 -13.51 -11.46
CA LEU A 31 -27.64 -13.22 -10.39
C LEU A 31 -26.23 -13.76 -10.69
N ALA A 32 -26.06 -14.62 -11.68
CA ALA A 32 -24.77 -15.24 -12.03
C ALA A 32 -23.92 -14.40 -13.00
N GLY A 33 -24.44 -13.26 -13.51
CA GLY A 33 -23.75 -12.43 -14.50
C GLY A 33 -22.88 -11.30 -13.97
N GLY A 34 -22.85 -11.07 -12.64
CA GLY A 34 -21.99 -10.09 -12.00
C GLY A 34 -20.66 -10.71 -11.57
N GLY A 35 -19.76 -11.01 -12.51
CA GLY A 35 -18.37 -11.30 -12.15
C GLY A 35 -17.81 -10.12 -11.33
N PRO A 36 -16.91 -10.36 -10.34
CA PRO A 36 -16.23 -9.27 -9.67
C PRO A 36 -15.46 -8.48 -10.74
N GLY A 37 -15.97 -7.31 -11.10
CA GLY A 37 -15.22 -6.36 -11.89
C GLY A 37 -13.93 -6.05 -11.12
N VAL A 38 -12.79 -6.39 -11.69
CA VAL A 38 -11.50 -5.94 -11.15
C VAL A 38 -11.54 -4.42 -11.26
N ALA A 39 -11.68 -3.73 -10.12
CA ALA A 39 -11.46 -2.29 -10.08
C ALA A 39 -9.96 -2.07 -10.30
N LEU A 40 -9.58 -1.79 -11.54
CA LEU A 40 -8.25 -1.28 -11.85
C LEU A 40 -8.27 0.20 -11.48
N ALA A 41 -7.36 0.60 -10.61
CA ALA A 41 -7.11 2.01 -10.38
C ALA A 41 -6.40 2.55 -11.63
N ASP A 42 -7.15 3.20 -12.50
CA ASP A 42 -6.62 3.90 -13.66
C ASP A 42 -5.83 5.14 -13.21
N GLY A 43 -4.80 5.52 -13.97
CA GLY A 43 -3.99 6.69 -13.68
C GLY A 43 -2.51 6.51 -13.99
N MET A 44 -1.67 7.31 -13.33
CA MET A 44 -0.21 7.22 -13.43
C MET A 44 0.33 6.14 -12.50
N VAL A 45 0.77 5.02 -13.07
CA VAL A 45 1.24 3.83 -12.32
C VAL A 45 2.75 3.69 -12.43
N PRO A 46 3.51 3.91 -11.34
CA PRO A 46 4.93 3.59 -11.27
C PRO A 46 5.16 2.07 -11.34
N ASP A 47 6.27 1.65 -11.94
CA ASP A 47 6.70 0.25 -12.04
C ASP A 47 7.29 -0.31 -10.73
N THR A 48 7.32 0.48 -9.67
CA THR A 48 7.84 0.11 -8.35
C THR A 48 6.95 0.64 -7.23
N SER A 49 7.02 0.02 -6.07
CA SER A 49 6.37 0.51 -4.83
C SER A 49 7.34 1.24 -3.89
N VAL A 50 8.64 1.19 -4.17
CA VAL A 50 9.71 1.89 -3.42
C VAL A 50 10.80 2.29 -4.39
N VAL A 51 11.22 3.53 -4.34
CA VAL A 51 12.38 4.02 -5.11
C VAL A 51 13.63 3.82 -4.25
N ILE A 52 14.65 3.16 -4.80
CA ILE A 52 15.95 3.00 -4.15
C ILE A 52 16.97 3.77 -4.97
N VAL A 53 17.57 4.77 -4.37
CA VAL A 53 18.65 5.58 -4.96
C VAL A 53 19.95 5.17 -4.30
N ASN A 54 20.81 4.47 -5.03
CA ASN A 54 22.12 4.07 -4.53
C ASN A 54 23.12 5.24 -4.67
N GLU A 55 23.75 5.62 -3.59
CA GLU A 55 24.75 6.69 -3.61
C GLU A 55 25.93 6.37 -4.56
N ALA A 56 26.29 5.11 -4.68
CA ALA A 56 27.35 4.67 -5.58
C ALA A 56 27.05 4.94 -7.06
N GLU A 57 25.77 4.95 -7.43
CA GLU A 57 25.29 5.18 -8.79
C GLU A 57 24.97 6.67 -9.02
N GLY A 58 24.67 7.40 -7.94
CA GLY A 58 24.29 8.81 -7.97
C GLY A 58 22.90 9.10 -8.52
N GLU A 59 22.20 8.07 -9.02
CA GLU A 59 20.85 8.21 -9.58
C GLU A 59 20.04 6.91 -9.52
N ALA A 60 18.73 7.04 -9.72
CA ALA A 60 17.81 5.94 -9.97
C ALA A 60 16.76 6.36 -11.00
N SER A 61 16.10 5.41 -11.62
CA SER A 61 15.01 5.68 -12.58
C SER A 61 13.78 4.86 -12.25
N VAL A 62 12.61 5.45 -12.48
CA VAL A 62 11.29 4.81 -12.33
C VAL A 62 10.51 5.06 -13.61
N THR A 63 9.87 4.03 -14.13
CA THR A 63 8.97 4.14 -15.28
C THR A 63 7.54 4.33 -14.76
N VAL A 64 6.88 5.39 -15.21
CA VAL A 64 5.48 5.66 -14.85
C VAL A 64 4.62 5.53 -16.10
N THR A 65 3.64 4.64 -16.04
CA THR A 65 2.73 4.35 -17.16
C THR A 65 1.38 5.02 -16.94
N ASN A 66 0.88 5.70 -17.95
CA ASN A 66 -0.50 6.18 -17.98
C ASN A 66 -1.43 5.02 -18.38
N THR A 67 -2.19 4.50 -17.41
CA THR A 67 -3.16 3.41 -17.65
C THR A 67 -4.56 3.93 -18.00
N ASP A 68 -4.79 5.25 -17.94
CA ASP A 68 -6.03 5.86 -18.38
C ASP A 68 -6.20 5.81 -19.92
N ASP A 69 -7.44 5.90 -20.36
CA ASP A 69 -7.82 6.03 -21.77
C ASP A 69 -7.62 7.46 -22.33
N LYS A 70 -7.21 8.40 -21.48
CA LYS A 70 -7.01 9.80 -21.78
C LYS A 70 -5.58 10.25 -21.51
N LEU A 71 -5.17 11.24 -22.27
CA LEU A 71 -3.95 11.96 -22.04
C LEU A 71 -3.97 12.64 -20.67
N ALA A 72 -2.88 12.53 -19.91
CA ALA A 72 -2.71 13.25 -18.66
C ALA A 72 -1.31 13.87 -18.52
N LEU A 73 -1.22 14.88 -17.68
CA LEU A 73 0.05 15.42 -17.23
C LEU A 73 0.50 14.66 -15.99
N LEU A 74 1.66 14.02 -16.06
CA LEU A 74 2.33 13.46 -14.89
C LEU A 74 3.08 14.58 -14.18
N HIS A 75 2.71 14.86 -12.95
CA HIS A 75 3.45 15.74 -12.05
C HIS A 75 4.14 14.89 -10.97
N VAL A 76 5.44 15.12 -10.81
CA VAL A 76 6.27 14.38 -9.84
C VAL A 76 6.86 15.37 -8.84
N THR A 77 6.56 15.13 -7.55
CA THR A 77 7.03 15.98 -6.46
C THR A 77 7.80 15.13 -5.44
N LEU A 78 8.99 15.61 -5.06
CA LEU A 78 9.69 15.07 -3.89
C LEU A 78 9.21 15.79 -2.64
N GLU A 79 9.02 15.01 -1.58
CA GLU A 79 8.67 15.53 -0.25
C GLU A 79 9.67 15.01 0.78
N ASP A 80 10.06 15.90 1.67
CA ASP A 80 10.80 15.55 2.85
C ASP A 80 9.89 14.89 3.89
N ILE A 81 10.46 14.12 4.79
CA ILE A 81 9.80 13.70 6.01
C ILE A 81 10.11 14.70 7.11
N PRO A 82 9.26 14.82 8.15
CA PRO A 82 9.49 15.77 9.25
C PRO A 82 10.84 15.61 9.95
N GLU A 83 11.36 14.39 10.00
CA GLU A 83 12.61 14.04 10.67
C GLU A 83 13.86 14.27 9.82
N ASP A 84 13.68 14.52 8.50
CA ASP A 84 14.77 14.71 7.55
C ASP A 84 14.37 15.66 6.44
N THR A 85 14.72 16.94 6.61
CA THR A 85 14.43 18.05 5.68
C THR A 85 15.59 18.41 4.76
N ALA A 86 16.68 17.64 4.78
CA ALA A 86 17.83 17.92 3.91
C ALA A 86 17.46 17.65 2.43
N THR A 87 17.67 18.61 1.56
CA THR A 87 17.47 18.46 0.13
C THR A 87 18.59 17.61 -0.46
N LEU A 88 18.29 16.35 -0.75
CA LEU A 88 19.26 15.36 -1.25
C LEU A 88 18.96 14.93 -2.69
N LEU A 89 17.71 15.07 -3.14
CA LEU A 89 17.25 14.49 -4.39
C LEU A 89 16.60 15.53 -5.28
N PHE A 90 16.76 15.34 -6.58
CA PHE A 90 16.06 16.08 -7.64
C PHE A 90 15.42 15.08 -8.59
N VAL A 91 14.27 15.45 -9.17
CA VAL A 91 13.59 14.63 -10.19
C VAL A 91 13.60 15.31 -11.54
N THR A 92 13.70 14.51 -12.59
CA THR A 92 13.66 15.02 -13.96
C THR A 92 13.02 14.01 -14.91
N PRO A 93 12.04 14.42 -15.74
CA PRO A 93 11.33 15.70 -15.69
C PRO A 93 10.33 15.74 -14.51
N PRO A 94 10.11 16.91 -13.85
CA PRO A 94 9.12 17.03 -12.79
C PRO A 94 7.69 17.12 -13.33
N LEU A 95 7.54 17.42 -14.61
CA LEU A 95 6.27 17.49 -15.31
C LEU A 95 6.43 16.91 -16.71
N ALA A 96 5.55 16.00 -17.09
CA ALA A 96 5.57 15.37 -18.40
C ALA A 96 4.14 15.10 -18.90
N ARG A 97 3.95 15.24 -20.22
CA ARG A 97 2.73 14.81 -20.89
C ARG A 97 2.85 13.32 -21.24
N VAL A 98 1.88 12.51 -20.82
CA VAL A 98 1.87 11.07 -21.07
C VAL A 98 0.57 10.67 -21.76
N GLU A 99 0.69 10.15 -22.98
CA GLU A 99 -0.44 9.64 -23.77
C GLU A 99 -1.01 8.35 -23.17
N PRO A 100 -2.25 7.97 -23.48
CA PRO A 100 -2.86 6.71 -23.06
C PRO A 100 -1.96 5.50 -23.37
N GLY A 101 -1.75 4.65 -22.39
CA GLY A 101 -0.92 3.44 -22.51
C GLY A 101 0.56 3.69 -22.74
N LYS A 102 1.03 4.94 -22.66
CA LYS A 102 2.46 5.28 -22.78
C LYS A 102 3.08 5.47 -21.40
N SER A 103 4.42 5.38 -21.39
CA SER A 103 5.21 5.49 -20.18
C SER A 103 6.19 6.67 -20.27
N GLN A 104 6.50 7.24 -19.10
CA GLN A 104 7.52 8.27 -18.91
C GLN A 104 8.56 7.77 -17.93
N LEU A 105 9.82 7.88 -18.30
CA LEU A 105 10.94 7.63 -17.39
C LEU A 105 11.18 8.86 -16.53
N ILE A 106 11.19 8.68 -15.21
CA ILE A 106 11.52 9.70 -14.22
C ILE A 106 12.87 9.33 -13.58
N ARG A 107 13.82 10.23 -13.60
CA ARG A 107 15.13 10.06 -12.98
C ARG A 107 15.17 10.80 -11.65
N PHE A 108 15.76 10.15 -10.67
CA PHE A 108 16.06 10.68 -9.35
C PHE A 108 17.56 10.88 -9.27
N ILE A 109 18.01 12.11 -9.14
CA ILE A 109 19.43 12.49 -9.11
C ILE A 109 19.80 12.83 -7.69
N LEU A 110 20.80 12.14 -7.15
CA LEU A 110 21.32 12.36 -5.81
C LEU A 110 22.36 13.50 -5.83
N GLN A 111 22.16 14.45 -4.92
CA GLN A 111 23.13 15.50 -4.65
C GLN A 111 23.36 15.56 -3.12
N SER A 112 24.33 14.83 -2.64
CA SER A 112 24.75 14.89 -1.24
C SER A 112 26.07 15.64 -1.14
N PRO A 113 26.17 16.66 -0.28
CA PRO A 113 27.41 17.40 -0.06
C PRO A 113 28.50 16.54 0.61
N GLU A 114 28.09 15.53 1.37
CA GLU A 114 28.95 14.61 2.09
C GLU A 114 28.53 13.16 1.86
N PRO A 115 29.46 12.18 1.97
CA PRO A 115 29.12 10.77 1.90
C PRO A 115 28.10 10.39 2.98
N LEU A 116 27.11 9.59 2.60
CA LEU A 116 26.10 9.10 3.53
C LEU A 116 26.64 7.92 4.36
N THR A 117 26.31 7.91 5.64
CA THR A 117 26.68 6.82 6.57
C THR A 117 25.51 5.91 6.90
N THR A 118 24.27 6.43 6.78
CA THR A 118 23.02 5.70 7.06
C THR A 118 22.03 5.91 5.93
N GLN A 119 21.11 5.00 5.77
CA GLN A 119 19.99 5.19 4.84
C GLN A 119 19.19 6.44 5.21
N ARG A 120 18.70 7.14 4.18
CA ARG A 120 17.79 8.28 4.33
C ARG A 120 16.45 7.94 3.71
N LEU A 121 15.40 8.51 4.27
CA LEU A 121 14.02 8.32 3.78
C LEU A 121 13.46 9.64 3.27
N LYS A 122 12.95 9.61 2.07
CA LYS A 122 12.18 10.70 1.43
C LYS A 122 10.88 10.14 0.88
N ARG A 123 10.05 11.01 0.34
CA ARG A 123 8.80 10.63 -0.32
C ARG A 123 8.78 11.18 -1.74
N VAL A 124 8.13 10.46 -2.64
CA VAL A 124 7.83 10.95 -3.98
C VAL A 124 6.33 10.79 -4.24
N ILE A 125 5.74 11.81 -4.81
CA ILE A 125 4.35 11.81 -5.24
C ILE A 125 4.31 11.80 -6.76
N PHE A 126 3.61 10.81 -7.32
CA PHE A 126 3.22 10.77 -8.72
C PHE A 126 1.74 11.13 -8.81
N GLU A 127 1.44 12.22 -9.50
CA GLU A 127 0.08 12.72 -9.66
C GLU A 127 -0.27 12.84 -11.14
N GLY A 128 -1.34 12.15 -11.56
CA GLY A 128 -1.89 12.26 -12.90
C GLY A 128 -2.94 13.35 -12.95
N MET A 129 -2.70 14.43 -13.70
CA MET A 129 -3.66 15.49 -13.91
C MET A 129 -4.31 15.33 -15.28
N PRO A 130 -5.60 14.94 -15.38
CA PRO A 130 -6.27 14.79 -16.66
C PRO A 130 -6.34 16.12 -17.39
N GLN A 131 -6.03 16.11 -18.69
CA GLN A 131 -6.24 17.29 -19.54
C GLN A 131 -7.67 17.34 -20.03
N GLY A 132 -8.37 18.38 -19.70
CA GLY A 132 -9.70 18.68 -20.20
C GLY A 132 -10.56 19.34 -19.15
N ARG A 133 -11.13 20.48 -19.49
CA ARG A 133 -12.29 20.96 -18.78
C ARG A 133 -13.42 19.99 -19.15
N SER A 134 -13.90 19.24 -18.18
CA SER A 134 -15.18 18.58 -18.31
C SER A 134 -16.21 19.67 -18.63
N THR A 135 -16.61 19.77 -19.89
CA THR A 135 -17.82 20.54 -20.23
C THR A 135 -18.97 19.75 -19.64
N ALA A 136 -19.42 20.20 -18.46
CA ALA A 136 -20.58 19.63 -17.81
C ALA A 136 -21.74 19.70 -18.81
N GLN A 137 -22.16 18.55 -19.34
CA GLN A 137 -23.41 18.46 -20.06
C GLN A 137 -24.53 18.75 -19.07
N ALA A 138 -25.41 19.68 -19.44
CA ALA A 138 -26.54 20.03 -18.60
C ALA A 138 -27.33 18.77 -18.21
N GLY A 139 -27.44 18.52 -16.91
CA GLY A 139 -28.15 17.37 -16.35
C GLY A 139 -27.32 16.18 -15.90
N HIS A 140 -25.97 16.19 -16.04
CA HIS A 140 -25.09 15.14 -15.53
C HIS A 140 -24.08 15.71 -14.53
N ALA A 141 -24.03 15.14 -13.33
CA ALA A 141 -22.95 15.41 -12.38
C ALA A 141 -21.71 14.59 -12.79
N GLN A 142 -20.59 15.25 -13.02
CA GLN A 142 -19.32 14.60 -13.34
C GLN A 142 -18.35 14.79 -12.18
N VAL A 143 -17.86 13.69 -11.61
CA VAL A 143 -16.85 13.71 -10.54
C VAL A 143 -15.52 13.36 -11.16
N GLY A 144 -14.57 14.29 -11.14
CA GLY A 144 -13.18 14.01 -11.51
C GLY A 144 -12.45 13.42 -10.29
N VAL A 145 -11.87 12.23 -10.44
CA VAL A 145 -11.02 11.62 -9.42
C VAL A 145 -9.58 11.71 -9.88
N THR A 146 -8.72 12.31 -9.05
CA THR A 146 -7.26 12.33 -9.29
C THR A 146 -6.61 11.33 -8.33
N VAL A 147 -5.83 10.40 -8.88
CA VAL A 147 -5.08 9.44 -8.07
C VAL A 147 -3.67 9.97 -7.84
N ARG A 148 -3.30 10.10 -6.57
CA ARG A 148 -1.94 10.45 -6.13
C ARG A 148 -1.28 9.25 -5.52
N GLN A 149 -0.17 8.81 -6.08
CA GLN A 149 0.64 7.74 -5.52
C GLN A 149 1.82 8.31 -4.76
N ASN A 150 1.84 8.08 -3.44
CA ASN A 150 2.89 8.57 -2.54
C ASN A 150 3.79 7.39 -2.13
N LEU A 151 4.98 7.32 -2.72
CA LEU A 151 5.93 6.22 -2.51
C LEU A 151 7.12 6.66 -1.66
N PRO A 152 7.68 5.75 -0.85
CA PRO A 152 8.95 6.00 -0.17
C PRO A 152 10.11 5.99 -1.15
N VAL A 153 11.07 6.87 -0.90
CA VAL A 153 12.38 6.91 -1.57
C VAL A 153 13.43 6.64 -0.52
N ILE A 154 14.19 5.56 -0.68
CA ILE A 154 15.31 5.22 0.20
C ILE A 154 16.62 5.57 -0.51
N VAL A 155 17.39 6.47 0.09
CA VAL A 155 18.76 6.72 -0.36
C VAL A 155 19.69 5.78 0.40
N HIS A 156 20.38 4.93 -0.36
CA HIS A 156 21.24 3.88 0.19
C HIS A 156 22.70 4.28 0.10
N PRO A 157 23.44 4.36 1.22
CA PRO A 157 24.83 4.78 1.28
C PRO A 157 25.77 3.89 0.46
N LYS A 158 26.79 4.49 -0.13
CA LYS A 158 27.87 3.76 -0.78
C LYS A 158 28.64 2.92 0.27
N GLY A 159 28.81 1.63 -0.03
CA GLY A 159 29.55 0.72 0.85
C GLY A 159 28.73 0.09 1.99
N LEU A 160 27.49 0.54 2.20
CA LEU A 160 26.60 -0.14 3.13
C LEU A 160 26.10 -1.46 2.49
N ALA A 161 26.31 -2.59 3.19
CA ALA A 161 25.87 -3.89 2.69
C ALA A 161 24.32 -3.95 2.63
N PRO A 162 23.71 -4.59 1.63
CA PRO A 162 22.26 -4.81 1.60
C PRO A 162 21.79 -5.66 2.79
N ASN A 163 20.75 -5.21 3.50
CA ASN A 163 20.10 -5.99 4.55
C ASN A 163 18.65 -6.25 4.17
N ARG A 164 18.25 -7.50 4.07
CA ARG A 164 16.89 -7.91 3.70
C ARG A 164 15.93 -7.99 4.88
N THR A 165 16.44 -8.01 6.09
CA THR A 165 15.68 -8.19 7.33
C THR A 165 16.07 -7.16 8.40
N PRO A 166 16.12 -5.84 8.10
CA PRO A 166 16.65 -4.84 9.02
C PRO A 166 15.84 -4.74 10.33
N TRP A 167 14.58 -5.17 10.32
CA TRP A 167 13.71 -5.18 11.51
C TRP A 167 14.16 -6.13 12.60
N THR A 168 15.02 -7.11 12.29
CA THR A 168 15.55 -8.05 13.28
C THR A 168 16.57 -7.39 14.22
N GLY A 169 17.11 -6.24 13.83
CA GLY A 169 18.01 -5.42 14.64
C GLY A 169 17.33 -4.38 15.53
N LEU A 170 16.00 -4.30 15.52
CA LEU A 170 15.28 -3.40 16.40
C LEU A 170 15.36 -3.87 17.85
N GLU A 171 15.64 -2.94 18.77
CA GLU A 171 15.68 -3.17 20.20
C GLU A 171 14.41 -2.67 20.86
N TRP A 172 13.71 -3.56 21.57
CA TRP A 172 12.45 -3.28 22.20
C TRP A 172 12.59 -3.29 23.71
N ARG A 173 12.03 -2.25 24.36
CA ARG A 173 12.02 -2.15 25.81
C ARG A 173 10.64 -1.71 26.30
N ILE A 174 10.18 -2.30 27.41
CA ILE A 174 8.94 -1.88 28.04
C ILE A 174 9.25 -1.39 29.47
N THR A 175 8.65 -0.26 29.84
CA THR A 175 8.73 0.29 31.19
C THR A 175 7.35 0.76 31.59
N ARG A 176 6.73 0.07 32.54
CA ARG A 176 5.35 0.30 32.96
C ARG A 176 4.38 0.08 31.77
N ASP A 177 3.78 1.15 31.27
CA ASP A 177 2.84 1.21 30.15
C ASP A 177 3.44 1.83 28.88
N GLN A 178 4.75 2.03 28.85
CA GLN A 178 5.46 2.59 27.69
C GLN A 178 6.30 1.54 27.02
N LEU A 179 6.06 1.34 25.72
CA LEU A 179 6.89 0.55 24.83
C LEU A 179 7.81 1.47 24.04
N SER A 180 9.09 1.22 24.09
CA SER A 180 10.08 1.92 23.26
C SER A 180 10.70 0.97 22.25
N VAL A 181 10.97 1.48 21.05
CA VAL A 181 11.75 0.82 20.01
C VAL A 181 12.93 1.70 19.64
N HIS A 182 14.12 1.11 19.65
CA HIS A 182 15.35 1.74 19.19
C HIS A 182 15.89 1.02 17.96
N ASN A 183 16.31 1.77 16.95
CA ASN A 183 16.95 1.26 15.75
C ASN A 183 18.45 1.59 15.75
N PRO A 184 19.33 0.74 16.28
CA PRO A 184 20.78 0.99 16.29
C PRO A 184 21.43 0.79 14.92
N SER A 185 20.68 0.28 13.95
CA SER A 185 21.21 -0.05 12.63
C SER A 185 21.28 1.16 11.70
N PRO A 186 22.10 1.13 10.63
CA PRO A 186 22.15 2.20 9.62
C PRO A 186 21.00 2.10 8.59
N TYR A 187 20.03 1.23 8.78
CA TYR A 187 18.94 1.00 7.84
C TYR A 187 17.65 1.66 8.30
N VAL A 188 16.87 2.15 7.34
CA VAL A 188 15.47 2.51 7.56
C VAL A 188 14.66 1.23 7.70
N VAL A 189 14.01 1.05 8.84
CA VAL A 189 13.13 -0.10 9.08
C VAL A 189 11.69 0.31 8.81
N ARG A 190 11.00 -0.45 7.95
CA ARG A 190 9.59 -0.22 7.60
C ARG A 190 8.72 -1.34 8.17
N LEU A 191 7.60 -0.97 8.79
CA LEU A 191 6.68 -1.91 9.43
C LEU A 191 5.28 -1.30 9.56
N SER A 192 4.28 -2.13 9.86
CA SER A 192 2.95 -1.63 10.25
C SER A 192 3.04 -0.84 11.54
N GLN A 193 2.14 0.14 11.71
CA GLN A 193 2.01 0.87 12.97
C GLN A 193 1.48 -0.02 14.11
N GLU A 194 0.65 -1.02 13.77
CA GLU A 194 0.06 -1.93 14.76
C GLU A 194 1.06 -2.95 15.25
N LEU A 195 1.22 -3.02 16.57
CA LEU A 195 2.06 -3.98 17.27
C LEU A 195 1.19 -4.82 18.22
N ARG A 196 1.50 -6.10 18.31
CA ARG A 196 0.87 -6.99 19.31
C ARG A 196 1.87 -7.34 20.39
N LEU A 197 1.42 -7.34 21.63
CA LEU A 197 2.25 -7.68 22.79
C LEU A 197 1.92 -9.10 23.25
N LEU A 198 2.95 -9.92 23.40
CA LEU A 198 2.83 -11.34 23.74
C LEU A 198 3.58 -11.65 25.05
N PRO A 199 3.03 -12.59 25.88
CA PRO A 199 1.74 -13.25 25.75
C PRO A 199 0.58 -12.31 26.07
N GLY A 200 -0.61 -12.66 25.58
CA GLY A 200 -1.84 -11.92 25.87
C GLY A 200 -2.38 -11.16 24.65
N SER A 201 -3.27 -10.20 24.91
CA SER A 201 -3.95 -9.40 23.88
C SER A 201 -3.53 -7.93 23.89
N GLY A 202 -2.39 -7.62 24.50
CA GLY A 202 -1.86 -6.25 24.53
C GLY A 202 -1.49 -5.75 23.15
N SER A 203 -1.51 -4.44 22.99
CA SER A 203 -1.16 -3.77 21.73
C SER A 203 -0.50 -2.42 21.96
N ALA A 204 0.19 -1.94 20.95
CA ALA A 204 0.71 -0.59 20.86
C ALA A 204 0.59 -0.08 19.43
N LEU A 205 0.53 1.24 19.26
CA LEU A 205 0.43 1.86 17.94
C LEU A 205 1.61 2.82 17.74
N LEU A 206 2.47 2.53 16.77
CA LEU A 206 3.54 3.44 16.37
C LEU A 206 2.98 4.70 15.70
N PRO A 207 3.62 5.86 15.85
CA PRO A 207 3.16 7.11 15.24
C PRO A 207 3.25 7.08 13.70
N ARG A 208 4.08 6.19 13.15
CA ARG A 208 4.33 6.07 11.71
C ARG A 208 4.82 4.67 11.32
N THR A 209 4.91 4.41 10.02
CA THR A 209 5.23 3.09 9.43
C THR A 209 6.73 2.86 9.21
N TYR A 210 7.59 3.60 9.89
CA TYR A 210 9.05 3.48 9.81
C TYR A 210 9.75 3.88 11.09
N VAL A 211 10.95 3.35 11.29
CA VAL A 211 11.91 3.75 12.33
C VAL A 211 13.22 4.06 11.64
N LEU A 212 13.73 5.29 11.81
CA LEU A 212 14.95 5.77 11.17
C LEU A 212 16.20 5.21 11.87
N PRO A 213 17.37 5.24 11.19
CA PRO A 213 18.66 4.91 11.81
C PRO A 213 18.93 5.74 13.06
N GLY A 214 19.35 5.09 14.16
CA GLY A 214 19.67 5.74 15.43
C GLY A 214 18.47 6.27 16.21
N GLU A 215 17.27 6.09 15.72
CA GLU A 215 16.08 6.66 16.32
C GLU A 215 15.49 5.79 17.44
N THR A 216 14.88 6.46 18.42
CA THR A 216 14.07 5.82 19.45
C THR A 216 12.66 6.40 19.43
N LEU A 217 11.66 5.54 19.29
CA LEU A 217 10.24 5.88 19.41
C LEU A 217 9.69 5.31 20.71
N THR A 218 8.87 6.10 21.41
CA THR A 218 8.17 5.64 22.61
C THR A 218 6.68 5.86 22.44
N VAL A 219 5.90 4.83 22.77
CA VAL A 219 4.43 4.81 22.61
C VAL A 219 3.79 4.18 23.84
N THR A 220 2.54 4.55 24.09
CA THR A 220 1.75 3.89 25.13
C THR A 220 1.39 2.49 24.68
N ALA A 221 1.55 1.52 25.56
CA ALA A 221 1.22 0.12 25.34
C ALA A 221 0.08 -0.30 26.26
N SER A 222 -0.87 -1.06 25.74
CA SER A 222 -1.88 -1.72 26.55
C SER A 222 -1.44 -3.17 26.85
N GLY A 223 -1.61 -3.61 28.08
CA GLY A 223 -1.27 -4.96 28.51
C GLY A 223 0.03 -5.02 29.32
N SER A 224 -0.03 -5.76 30.42
CA SER A 224 1.09 -5.95 31.37
C SER A 224 1.74 -7.33 31.14
N GLY A 225 3.04 -7.43 31.46
CA GLY A 225 3.77 -8.70 31.45
C GLY A 225 4.16 -9.20 30.06
N ALA A 226 4.14 -8.36 29.03
CA ALA A 226 4.62 -8.72 27.73
C ALA A 226 6.14 -8.96 27.73
N THR A 227 6.54 -10.05 27.09
CA THR A 227 7.97 -10.44 26.92
C THR A 227 8.42 -10.41 25.46
N ARG A 228 7.46 -10.33 24.53
CA ARG A 228 7.70 -10.23 23.09
C ARG A 228 6.75 -9.25 22.44
N VAL A 229 7.21 -8.62 21.38
CA VAL A 229 6.40 -7.83 20.48
C VAL A 229 6.33 -8.51 19.13
N GLN A 230 5.13 -8.67 18.58
CA GLN A 230 4.89 -9.13 17.22
C GLN A 230 4.66 -7.91 16.32
N LEU A 231 5.44 -7.81 15.28
CA LEU A 231 5.37 -6.74 14.28
C LEU A 231 5.13 -7.32 12.88
N GLN A 232 4.60 -6.48 11.99
CA GLN A 232 4.39 -6.76 10.58
C GLN A 232 5.40 -5.94 9.77
N PRO A 233 6.60 -6.48 9.49
CA PRO A 233 7.61 -5.74 8.73
C PRO A 233 7.30 -5.73 7.24
N ALA A 234 7.88 -4.75 6.55
CA ALA A 234 7.91 -4.70 5.10
C ALA A 234 9.36 -4.79 4.60
N THR A 235 9.57 -5.48 3.49
CA THR A 235 10.88 -5.51 2.83
C THR A 235 11.28 -4.12 2.34
N VAL A 236 12.54 -3.94 1.97
CA VAL A 236 13.04 -2.71 1.35
C VAL A 236 12.19 -2.34 0.12
N TYR A 237 11.70 -3.33 -0.62
CA TYR A 237 10.83 -3.13 -1.79
C TYR A 237 9.34 -2.94 -1.44
N GLY A 238 8.98 -2.85 -0.15
CA GLY A 238 7.61 -2.58 0.28
C GLY A 238 6.67 -3.79 0.37
N PHE A 239 7.17 -5.01 0.14
CA PHE A 239 6.36 -6.21 0.29
C PHE A 239 6.21 -6.56 1.77
N ALA A 240 4.97 -6.84 2.19
CA ALA A 240 4.71 -7.42 3.50
C ALA A 240 5.35 -8.81 3.59
N VAL A 241 5.96 -9.11 4.73
CA VAL A 241 6.50 -10.43 5.05
C VAL A 241 5.73 -11.04 6.22
N ALA A 242 6.03 -12.29 6.55
CA ALA A 242 5.43 -12.94 7.71
C ALA A 242 5.65 -12.12 8.99
N PRO A 243 4.71 -12.16 9.96
CA PRO A 243 4.90 -11.53 11.25
C PRO A 243 6.22 -11.95 11.90
N TYR A 244 6.90 -11.00 12.52
CA TYR A 244 8.15 -11.23 13.25
C TYR A 244 7.93 -10.96 14.73
N GLU A 245 8.44 -11.83 15.58
CA GLU A 245 8.40 -11.68 17.03
C GLU A 245 9.79 -11.33 17.56
N ALA A 246 9.89 -10.16 18.19
CA ALA A 246 11.11 -9.70 18.83
C ALA A 246 10.98 -9.78 20.36
N PRO A 247 12.07 -10.09 21.09
CA PRO A 247 12.07 -10.04 22.54
C PRO A 247 11.94 -8.59 23.04
N ILE A 248 11.27 -8.42 24.18
CA ILE A 248 11.20 -7.15 24.91
C ILE A 248 12.10 -7.26 26.14
N THR A 249 12.99 -6.28 26.31
CA THR A 249 13.77 -6.10 27.54
C THR A 249 13.03 -5.20 28.53
N LEU A 250 13.24 -5.45 29.82
CA LEU A 250 12.69 -4.65 30.94
C LEU A 250 13.61 -3.48 31.29
#